data_59840d777765763e3ffb464045e4e7d2
#
_entry.id   59840d777765763e3ffb464045e4e7d2
#
_cell.length_a   1.000
_cell.length_b   1.000
_cell.length_c   1.000
_cell.angle_alpha   90.00
_cell.angle_beta   90.00
_cell.angle_gamma   90.00
#
_symmetry.space_group_name_H-M   'P 1'
#
loop_
_entity.id
_entity.type
_entity.pdbx_description
1 polymer ?
#
loop_
_entity_poly.entity_id
_entity_poly.type
_entity_poly.pdbx_seq_one_letter_code
_entity_poly.pdbx_strand_id
1 'polypeptide(L)'
;MKAQEIDYSLADEVMEFANVNLDETWIVFPDKGAANRYDYNKYPNVVICEKTRNFATGAIESVKAMLHKTSGTITNDMKPTVIIIDDLCSYGGTFVKALEVIEKHPQINFNKAWLVVTHAEKALEEGKVLEKYDKVFCTDSISVPSESKDMTTENFTEDTTVYFKKVKDIVKNSK
;
A
#
# COMPACT_ATOMS: atom_id res chain seq x y z
N MET A 1 -12.24 18.62 -6.44
CA MET A 1 -11.90 17.19 -6.32
C MET A 1 -12.27 16.72 -4.91
N LYS A 2 -12.95 15.60 -4.78
CA LYS A 2 -13.24 15.00 -3.46
C LYS A 2 -11.98 14.30 -2.96
N ALA A 3 -11.78 14.20 -1.63
CA ALA A 3 -10.62 13.51 -1.04
C ALA A 3 -10.44 12.09 -1.61
N GLN A 4 -11.53 11.37 -1.82
CA GLN A 4 -11.58 10.04 -2.39
C GLN A 4 -10.99 9.94 -3.82
N GLU A 5 -11.10 10.98 -4.62
CA GLU A 5 -10.51 11.03 -5.99
C GLU A 5 -8.98 11.13 -5.95
N ILE A 6 -8.43 11.77 -4.91
CA ILE A 6 -6.98 11.83 -4.68
C ILE A 6 -6.44 10.46 -4.33
N ASP A 7 -7.16 9.69 -3.50
CA ASP A 7 -6.78 8.34 -3.10
C ASP A 7 -6.60 7.41 -4.30
N TYR A 8 -7.58 7.36 -5.20
CA TYR A 8 -7.48 6.55 -6.42
C TYR A 8 -6.32 6.98 -7.32
N SER A 9 -6.17 8.28 -7.49
CA SER A 9 -5.15 8.84 -8.37
C SER A 9 -3.73 8.51 -7.90
N LEU A 10 -3.45 8.52 -6.59
CA LEU A 10 -2.13 8.17 -6.10
C LEU A 10 -1.76 6.72 -6.42
N ALA A 11 -2.67 5.77 -6.18
CA ALA A 11 -2.40 4.36 -6.47
C ALA A 11 -2.07 4.14 -7.95
N ASP A 12 -2.84 4.74 -8.86
CA ASP A 12 -2.61 4.65 -10.30
C ASP A 12 -1.30 5.34 -10.71
N GLU A 13 -1.00 6.51 -10.16
CA GLU A 13 0.27 7.24 -10.38
C GLU A 13 1.48 6.42 -9.91
N VAL A 14 1.38 5.69 -8.80
CA VAL A 14 2.47 4.81 -8.32
C VAL A 14 2.68 3.64 -9.26
N MET A 15 1.60 3.00 -9.74
CA MET A 15 1.70 1.89 -10.68
C MET A 15 2.40 2.30 -11.98
N GLU A 16 2.08 3.49 -12.50
CA GLU A 16 2.73 4.07 -13.67
C GLU A 16 4.19 4.49 -13.39
N PHE A 17 4.42 5.24 -12.32
CA PHE A 17 5.75 5.74 -11.93
C PHE A 17 6.78 4.63 -11.75
N ALA A 18 6.39 3.54 -11.11
CA ALA A 18 7.25 2.40 -10.84
C ALA A 18 7.17 1.30 -11.92
N ASN A 19 6.43 1.54 -13.01
CA ASN A 19 6.20 0.55 -14.09
C ASN A 19 5.79 -0.83 -13.55
N VAL A 20 4.78 -0.87 -12.69
CA VAL A 20 4.35 -2.08 -11.99
C VAL A 20 3.65 -3.05 -12.94
N ASN A 21 4.15 -4.29 -13.03
CA ASN A 21 3.42 -5.37 -13.68
C ASN A 21 2.38 -5.95 -12.72
N LEU A 22 1.11 -5.57 -12.88
CA LEU A 22 0.01 -6.00 -12.00
C LEU A 22 -0.25 -7.51 -12.05
N ASP A 23 0.05 -8.18 -13.16
CA ASP A 23 -0.12 -9.64 -13.27
C ASP A 23 0.90 -10.42 -12.42
N GLU A 24 2.01 -9.78 -12.06
CA GLU A 24 3.08 -10.32 -11.21
C GLU A 24 3.18 -9.62 -9.85
N THR A 25 2.10 -8.97 -9.41
CA THR A 25 2.08 -8.18 -8.17
C THR A 25 0.88 -8.55 -7.32
N TRP A 26 1.09 -8.75 -6.02
CA TRP A 26 0.01 -8.88 -5.04
C TRP A 26 -0.44 -7.49 -4.57
N ILE A 27 -1.70 -7.14 -4.83
CA ILE A 27 -2.32 -5.95 -4.25
C ILE A 27 -3.04 -6.36 -2.97
N VAL A 28 -2.70 -5.68 -1.88
CA VAL A 28 -3.19 -6.01 -0.55
C VAL A 28 -3.95 -4.84 0.04
N PHE A 29 -5.11 -5.13 0.59
CA PHE A 29 -5.90 -4.17 1.35
C PHE A 29 -5.91 -4.57 2.83
N PRO A 30 -5.60 -3.64 3.76
CA PRO A 30 -5.52 -3.93 5.17
C PRO A 30 -6.87 -4.24 5.82
N ASP A 31 -7.96 -3.97 5.12
CA ASP A 31 -9.32 -4.37 5.47
C ASP A 31 -10.30 -4.25 4.28
N LYS A 32 -11.54 -4.69 4.50
CA LYS A 32 -12.61 -4.64 3.49
C LYS A 32 -13.02 -3.20 3.11
N GLY A 33 -12.87 -2.26 4.02
CA GLY A 33 -13.16 -0.84 3.76
C GLY A 33 -12.21 -0.27 2.72
N ALA A 34 -10.91 -0.51 2.89
CA ALA A 34 -9.90 -0.14 1.90
C ALA A 34 -10.13 -0.85 0.56
N ALA A 35 -10.41 -2.17 0.57
CA ALA A 35 -10.67 -2.92 -0.66
C ALA A 35 -11.82 -2.33 -1.48
N ASN A 36 -12.92 -1.97 -0.83
CA ASN A 36 -14.06 -1.35 -1.50
C ASN A 36 -13.75 0.08 -1.98
N ARG A 37 -13.00 0.86 -1.18
CA ARG A 37 -12.62 2.24 -1.52
C ARG A 37 -11.79 2.29 -2.79
N TYR A 38 -10.86 1.36 -2.97
CA TYR A 38 -9.92 1.35 -4.11
C TYR A 38 -10.38 0.45 -5.27
N ASP A 39 -11.62 -0.01 -5.29
CA ASP A 39 -12.15 -0.92 -6.30
C ASP A 39 -11.21 -2.11 -6.57
N TYR A 40 -11.17 -3.03 -5.62
CA TYR A 40 -10.30 -4.21 -5.70
C TYR A 40 -10.50 -5.04 -6.98
N ASN A 41 -11.65 -4.89 -7.66
CA ASN A 41 -11.95 -5.64 -8.89
C ASN A 41 -11.02 -5.29 -10.06
N LYS A 42 -10.46 -4.09 -10.07
CA LYS A 42 -9.54 -3.66 -11.14
C LYS A 42 -8.19 -4.37 -11.10
N TYR A 43 -7.84 -5.01 -9.99
CA TYR A 43 -6.55 -5.70 -9.84
C TYR A 43 -6.67 -7.20 -10.10
N PRO A 44 -5.70 -7.83 -10.78
CA PRO A 44 -5.74 -9.27 -11.10
C PRO A 44 -5.44 -10.18 -9.90
N ASN A 45 -4.60 -9.75 -8.97
CA ASN A 45 -4.19 -10.53 -7.79
C ASN A 45 -4.44 -9.72 -6.52
N VAL A 46 -5.34 -10.18 -5.67
CA VAL A 46 -5.84 -9.42 -4.51
C VAL A 46 -5.85 -10.24 -3.24
N VAL A 47 -5.29 -9.67 -2.19
CA VAL A 47 -5.36 -10.17 -0.82
C VAL A 47 -6.08 -9.13 0.04
N ILE A 48 -7.01 -9.56 0.87
CA ILE A 48 -7.74 -8.71 1.81
C ILE A 48 -7.47 -9.20 3.23
N CYS A 49 -6.99 -8.32 4.11
CA CYS A 49 -6.84 -8.66 5.52
C CYS A 49 -8.18 -8.52 6.24
N GLU A 50 -8.49 -9.51 7.06
CA GLU A 50 -9.65 -9.49 7.94
C GLU A 50 -9.21 -9.34 9.39
N LYS A 51 -9.82 -8.38 10.09
CA LYS A 51 -9.55 -8.07 11.49
C LYS A 51 -10.70 -8.60 12.35
N THR A 52 -10.38 -9.44 13.32
CA THR A 52 -11.33 -9.83 14.38
C THR A 52 -11.12 -8.92 15.58
N ARG A 53 -12.21 -8.36 16.11
CA ARG A 53 -12.17 -7.49 17.28
C ARG A 53 -12.85 -8.15 18.45
N ASN A 54 -12.33 -7.94 19.64
CA ASN A 54 -13.01 -8.29 20.88
C ASN A 54 -14.29 -7.45 21.02
N PHE A 55 -15.41 -8.12 21.22
CA PHE A 55 -16.72 -7.47 21.26
C PHE A 55 -16.88 -6.52 22.46
N ALA A 56 -16.22 -6.83 23.58
CA ALA A 56 -16.33 -6.05 24.82
C ALA A 56 -15.36 -4.86 24.86
N THR A 57 -14.16 -4.99 24.29
CA THR A 57 -13.09 -4.00 24.42
C THR A 57 -12.83 -3.23 23.13
N GLY A 58 -13.32 -3.73 21.96
CA GLY A 58 -13.02 -3.20 20.65
C GLY A 58 -11.57 -3.45 20.18
N ALA A 59 -10.74 -4.09 21.00
CA ALA A 59 -9.36 -4.39 20.66
C ALA A 59 -9.26 -5.40 19.50
N ILE A 60 -8.24 -5.24 18.65
CA ILE A 60 -7.97 -6.21 17.56
C ILE A 60 -7.38 -7.48 18.19
N GLU A 61 -8.11 -8.59 18.09
CA GLU A 61 -7.68 -9.91 18.58
C GLU A 61 -6.83 -10.66 17.57
N SER A 62 -7.20 -10.60 16.29
CA SER A 62 -6.44 -11.25 15.23
C SER A 62 -6.55 -10.50 13.89
N VAL A 63 -5.55 -10.70 13.06
CA VAL A 63 -5.53 -10.30 11.65
C VAL A 63 -5.23 -11.55 10.83
N LYS A 64 -5.94 -11.77 9.74
CA LYS A 64 -5.71 -12.87 8.79
C LYS A 64 -5.64 -12.33 7.38
N ALA A 65 -4.70 -12.81 6.59
CA ALA A 65 -4.66 -12.55 5.16
C ALA A 65 -5.55 -13.56 4.43
N MET A 66 -6.45 -13.07 3.59
CA MET A 66 -7.36 -13.89 2.78
C MET A 66 -7.03 -13.66 1.31
N LEU A 67 -6.59 -14.71 0.61
CA LEU A 67 -6.46 -14.66 -0.83
C LEU A 67 -7.85 -14.51 -1.46
N HIS A 68 -8.12 -13.35 -2.05
CA HIS A 68 -9.44 -13.00 -2.59
C HIS A 68 -9.54 -13.30 -4.08
N LYS A 69 -8.50 -13.00 -4.85
CA LYS A 69 -8.47 -13.13 -6.31
C LYS A 69 -7.05 -13.40 -6.79
N THR A 70 -6.90 -14.24 -7.81
CA THR A 70 -5.64 -14.46 -8.51
C THR A 70 -5.89 -14.65 -10.01
N SER A 71 -5.01 -14.09 -10.84
CA SER A 71 -4.98 -14.35 -12.29
C SER A 71 -4.40 -15.73 -12.63
N GLY A 72 -3.70 -16.35 -11.67
CA GLY A 72 -2.95 -17.58 -11.90
C GLY A 72 -1.57 -17.38 -12.55
N THR A 73 -1.17 -16.15 -12.84
CA THR A 73 0.15 -15.82 -13.41
C THR A 73 1.28 -15.97 -12.40
N ILE A 74 1.02 -15.65 -11.13
CA ILE A 74 2.01 -15.76 -10.06
C ILE A 74 2.21 -17.23 -9.68
N THR A 75 3.42 -17.73 -9.87
CA THR A 75 3.82 -19.11 -9.53
C THR A 75 4.69 -19.15 -8.28
N ASN A 76 4.89 -20.33 -7.69
CA ASN A 76 5.62 -20.51 -6.44
C ASN A 76 7.11 -20.17 -6.51
N ASP A 77 7.69 -20.21 -7.70
CA ASP A 77 9.10 -19.88 -7.97
C ASP A 77 9.33 -18.39 -8.24
N MET A 78 8.27 -17.63 -8.51
CA MET A 78 8.34 -16.19 -8.64
C MET A 78 8.50 -15.52 -7.27
N LYS A 79 9.08 -14.33 -7.28
CA LYS A 79 9.23 -13.47 -6.10
C LYS A 79 8.60 -12.09 -6.37
N PRO A 80 7.26 -12.04 -6.43
CA PRO A 80 6.54 -10.82 -6.77
C PRO A 80 6.70 -9.73 -5.72
N THR A 81 6.28 -8.52 -6.06
CA THR A 81 6.11 -7.43 -5.10
C THR A 81 4.74 -7.52 -4.45
N VAL A 82 4.67 -7.26 -3.16
CA VAL A 82 3.43 -6.98 -2.44
C VAL A 82 3.26 -5.47 -2.33
N ILE A 83 2.11 -4.94 -2.71
CA ILE A 83 1.77 -3.52 -2.56
C ILE A 83 0.52 -3.40 -1.68
N ILE A 84 0.68 -2.81 -0.50
CA ILE A 84 -0.42 -2.54 0.42
C ILE A 84 -0.94 -1.12 0.16
N ILE A 85 -2.27 -0.97 0.02
CA ILE A 85 -2.91 0.30 -0.34
C ILE A 85 -3.94 0.68 0.74
N ASP A 86 -3.84 1.92 1.24
CA ASP A 86 -4.83 2.52 2.13
C ASP A 86 -4.82 4.06 2.02
N ASP A 87 -5.70 4.74 2.76
CA ASP A 87 -5.82 6.19 2.74
C ASP A 87 -4.88 6.89 3.74
N LEU A 88 -4.69 6.34 4.93
CA LEU A 88 -3.97 7.00 6.03
C LEU A 88 -2.97 6.09 6.72
N CYS A 89 -1.76 6.59 6.92
CA CYS A 89 -0.77 5.99 7.80
C CYS A 89 -0.34 6.98 8.88
N SER A 90 -0.62 6.62 10.15
CA SER A 90 -0.06 7.26 11.32
C SER A 90 1.22 6.50 11.76
N TYR A 91 1.24 5.80 12.89
CA TYR A 91 2.38 4.96 13.30
C TYR A 91 2.58 3.69 12.46
N GLY A 92 1.58 3.29 11.68
CA GLY A 92 1.66 2.17 10.75
C GLY A 92 1.52 0.78 11.34
N GLY A 93 1.07 0.65 12.60
CA GLY A 93 0.92 -0.67 13.23
C GLY A 93 -0.01 -1.62 12.48
N THR A 94 -1.05 -1.11 11.82
CA THR A 94 -1.94 -1.89 10.94
C THR A 94 -1.16 -2.50 9.77
N PHE A 95 -0.27 -1.74 9.14
CA PHE A 95 0.49 -2.18 7.97
C PHE A 95 1.59 -3.16 8.35
N VAL A 96 2.26 -2.96 9.50
CA VAL A 96 3.23 -3.93 10.02
C VAL A 96 2.56 -5.27 10.29
N LYS A 97 1.39 -5.28 10.93
CA LYS A 97 0.62 -6.51 11.16
C LYS A 97 0.11 -7.16 9.87
N ALA A 98 -0.34 -6.36 8.90
CA ALA A 98 -0.77 -6.88 7.60
C ALA A 98 0.40 -7.62 6.92
N LEU A 99 1.59 -7.01 6.89
CA LEU A 99 2.77 -7.65 6.29
C LEU A 99 3.15 -8.94 7.02
N GLU A 100 3.15 -8.97 8.35
CA GLU A 100 3.45 -10.16 9.15
C GLU A 100 2.52 -11.35 8.88
N VAL A 101 1.23 -11.11 8.61
CA VAL A 101 0.29 -12.19 8.30
C VAL A 101 0.41 -12.66 6.85
N ILE A 102 0.79 -11.76 5.94
CA ILE A 102 1.07 -12.10 4.53
C ILE A 102 2.32 -12.96 4.43
N GLU A 103 3.39 -12.61 5.16
CA GLU A 103 4.65 -13.39 5.23
C GLU A 103 4.42 -14.85 5.67
N LYS A 104 3.41 -15.08 6.50
CA LYS A 104 3.03 -16.41 6.99
C LYS A 104 2.01 -17.14 6.12
N HIS A 105 1.49 -16.50 5.08
CA HIS A 105 0.46 -17.11 4.25
C HIS A 105 1.05 -18.13 3.28
N PRO A 106 0.54 -19.39 3.25
CA PRO A 106 1.20 -20.49 2.51
C PRO A 106 1.17 -20.31 0.97
N GLN A 107 0.29 -19.48 0.46
CA GLN A 107 0.12 -19.27 -1.00
C GLN A 107 0.62 -17.90 -1.48
N ILE A 108 1.15 -17.06 -0.58
CA ILE A 108 1.62 -15.73 -0.95
C ILE A 108 3.12 -15.66 -0.66
N ASN A 109 3.92 -15.72 -1.71
CA ASN A 109 5.35 -15.47 -1.65
C ASN A 109 5.64 -14.07 -2.22
N PHE A 110 6.66 -13.42 -1.73
CA PHE A 110 7.11 -12.12 -2.23
C PHE A 110 8.55 -11.84 -1.79
N ASN A 111 9.21 -10.87 -2.41
CA ASN A 111 10.54 -10.42 -2.03
C ASN A 111 10.63 -8.92 -1.76
N LYS A 112 9.64 -8.15 -2.18
CA LYS A 112 9.56 -6.70 -1.95
C LYS A 112 8.18 -6.33 -1.40
N ALA A 113 8.15 -5.44 -0.43
CA ALA A 113 6.94 -4.92 0.16
C ALA A 113 6.89 -3.39 0.00
N TRP A 114 5.84 -2.88 -0.62
CA TRP A 114 5.59 -1.46 -0.82
C TRP A 114 4.31 -1.06 -0.10
N LEU A 115 4.28 0.18 0.38
CA LEU A 115 3.11 0.80 0.99
C LEU A 115 2.71 2.03 0.19
N VAL A 116 1.43 2.11 -0.17
CA VAL A 116 0.83 3.28 -0.83
C VAL A 116 -0.25 3.84 0.07
N VAL A 117 -0.05 5.05 0.59
CA VAL A 117 -1.01 5.74 1.46
C VAL A 117 -1.14 7.19 1.01
N THR A 118 -2.38 7.67 0.83
CA THR A 118 -2.59 9.05 0.41
C THR A 118 -2.09 10.04 1.46
N HIS A 119 -2.38 9.75 2.72
CA HIS A 119 -2.07 10.63 3.84
C HIS A 119 -1.04 9.99 4.77
N ALA A 120 0.14 10.59 4.87
CA ALA A 120 1.17 10.20 5.82
C ALA A 120 1.23 11.23 6.95
N GLU A 121 1.04 10.78 8.20
CA GLU A 121 1.30 11.60 9.38
C GLU A 121 2.78 11.52 9.76
N LYS A 122 3.28 12.53 10.47
CA LYS A 122 4.67 12.56 10.94
C LYS A 122 5.04 11.33 11.80
N ALA A 123 4.08 10.77 12.50
CA ALA A 123 4.21 9.57 13.30
C ALA A 123 4.66 8.32 12.50
N LEU A 124 4.54 8.33 11.18
CA LEU A 124 5.06 7.27 10.30
C LEU A 124 6.57 7.09 10.49
N GLU A 125 7.32 8.18 10.70
CA GLU A 125 8.77 8.14 10.92
C GLU A 125 9.15 7.54 12.29
N GLU A 126 8.24 7.57 13.26
CA GLU A 126 8.44 7.03 14.61
C GLU A 126 8.07 5.54 14.70
N GLY A 127 7.32 5.04 13.72
CA GLY A 127 6.86 3.65 13.65
C GLY A 127 7.86 2.73 12.94
N LYS A 128 7.45 1.47 12.78
CA LYS A 128 8.28 0.43 12.13
C LYS A 128 8.06 0.29 10.63
N VAL A 129 7.26 1.18 10.02
CA VAL A 129 6.92 1.09 8.61
C VAL A 129 8.17 1.22 7.73
N LEU A 130 9.01 2.23 8.00
CA LEU A 130 10.21 2.47 7.20
C LEU A 130 11.30 1.39 7.36
N GLU A 131 11.22 0.57 8.42
CA GLU A 131 12.11 -0.58 8.61
C GLU A 131 11.62 -1.83 7.89
N LYS A 132 10.29 -1.93 7.65
CA LYS A 132 9.62 -3.13 7.16
C LYS A 132 9.30 -3.09 5.67
N TYR A 133 9.14 -1.91 5.11
CA TYR A 133 8.77 -1.72 3.72
C TYR A 133 9.95 -1.23 2.89
N ASP A 134 10.16 -1.82 1.72
CA ASP A 134 11.21 -1.39 0.79
C ASP A 134 10.91 -0.03 0.20
N LYS A 135 9.61 0.29 0.00
CA LYS A 135 9.17 1.60 -0.51
C LYS A 135 7.86 2.03 0.13
N VAL A 136 7.76 3.33 0.38
CA VAL A 136 6.55 4.00 0.87
C VAL A 136 6.24 5.15 -0.07
N PHE A 137 4.99 5.21 -0.54
CA PHE A 137 4.48 6.26 -1.41
C PHE A 137 3.36 7.01 -0.70
N CYS A 138 3.42 8.33 -0.70
CA CYS A 138 2.39 9.17 -0.09
C CYS A 138 2.17 10.46 -0.90
N THR A 139 1.35 11.37 -0.36
CA THR A 139 1.23 12.75 -0.86
C THR A 139 1.72 13.75 0.17
N ASP A 140 1.84 15.01 -0.23
CA ASP A 140 2.13 16.14 0.65
C ASP A 140 0.89 16.72 1.36
N SER A 141 -0.20 15.95 1.46
CA SER A 141 -1.49 16.41 1.98
C SER A 141 -1.51 16.70 3.48
N ILE A 142 -0.70 15.97 4.27
CA ILE A 142 -0.56 16.16 5.73
C ILE A 142 0.88 16.47 6.07
N SER A 143 1.78 15.50 5.85
CA SER A 143 3.21 15.68 6.04
C SER A 143 4.01 14.96 4.95
N VAL A 144 5.23 15.43 4.74
CA VAL A 144 6.19 14.77 3.87
C VAL A 144 7.28 14.21 4.78
N PRO A 145 7.51 12.88 4.76
CA PRO A 145 8.58 12.27 5.55
C PRO A 145 9.94 12.86 5.19
N SER A 146 10.83 12.93 6.18
CA SER A 146 12.22 13.32 5.99
C SER A 146 12.89 12.41 4.94
N GLU A 147 13.85 12.89 4.20
CA GLU A 147 14.59 12.12 3.19
C GLU A 147 13.72 11.50 2.06
N SER A 148 12.50 12.01 1.87
CA SER A 148 11.65 11.59 0.76
C SER A 148 12.03 12.29 -0.55
N LYS A 149 11.75 11.61 -1.68
CA LYS A 149 11.90 12.17 -3.03
C LYS A 149 10.56 12.40 -3.69
N ASP A 150 10.50 13.44 -4.50
CA ASP A 150 9.35 13.74 -5.36
C ASP A 150 9.18 12.62 -6.41
N MET A 151 7.96 12.19 -6.66
CA MET A 151 7.61 11.21 -7.70
C MET A 151 7.71 11.86 -9.09
N THR A 152 8.92 11.96 -9.61
CA THR A 152 9.22 12.35 -11.00
C THR A 152 9.89 11.20 -11.74
N THR A 153 9.73 11.11 -13.05
CA THR A 153 10.21 9.99 -13.88
C THR A 153 11.70 9.68 -13.72
N GLU A 154 12.50 10.65 -13.28
CA GLU A 154 13.94 10.50 -13.11
C GLU A 154 14.35 10.05 -11.70
N ASN A 155 13.42 10.02 -10.74
CA ASN A 155 13.75 9.82 -9.33
C ASN A 155 13.55 8.38 -8.82
N PHE A 156 12.94 7.47 -9.60
CA PHE A 156 12.76 6.10 -9.13
C PHE A 156 14.10 5.36 -9.06
N THR A 157 14.55 5.04 -7.84
CA THR A 157 15.82 4.36 -7.57
C THR A 157 15.64 3.25 -6.53
N GLU A 158 16.50 2.26 -6.55
CA GLU A 158 16.49 1.18 -5.56
C GLU A 158 16.76 1.70 -4.14
N ASP A 159 17.64 2.70 -4.00
CA ASP A 159 18.10 3.21 -2.70
C ASP A 159 17.09 4.15 -2.00
N THR A 160 16.08 4.64 -2.71
CA THR A 160 15.10 5.57 -2.12
C THR A 160 13.93 4.79 -1.53
N THR A 161 13.73 4.92 -0.22
CA THR A 161 12.62 4.26 0.49
C THR A 161 11.32 5.03 0.39
N VAL A 162 11.33 6.37 0.47
CA VAL A 162 10.11 7.17 0.53
C VAL A 162 9.98 8.09 -0.68
N TYR A 163 8.81 8.04 -1.29
CA TYR A 163 8.41 8.92 -2.39
C TYR A 163 7.13 9.68 -2.03
N PHE A 164 7.03 10.92 -2.49
CA PHE A 164 5.80 11.68 -2.35
C PHE A 164 5.35 12.31 -3.68
N LYS A 165 4.03 12.48 -3.83
CA LYS A 165 3.39 13.21 -4.93
C LYS A 165 2.75 14.48 -4.39
N LYS A 166 2.98 15.60 -5.05
CA LYS A 166 2.30 16.86 -4.69
C LYS A 166 0.83 16.78 -5.07
N VAL A 167 -0.05 17.01 -4.10
CA VAL A 167 -1.51 17.01 -4.32
C VAL A 167 -1.92 17.95 -5.45
N LYS A 168 -1.28 19.11 -5.57
CA LYS A 168 -1.54 20.07 -6.66
C LYS A 168 -1.30 19.50 -8.06
N ASP A 169 -0.40 18.53 -8.20
CA ASP A 169 -0.07 17.94 -9.50
C ASP A 169 -1.07 16.83 -9.85
N ILE A 170 -1.56 16.08 -8.86
CA ILE A 170 -2.68 15.15 -9.03
C ILE A 170 -3.93 15.88 -9.51
N VAL A 171 -4.26 17.02 -8.89
CA VAL A 171 -5.44 17.83 -9.24
C VAL A 171 -5.38 18.39 -10.66
N LYS A 172 -4.19 18.72 -11.17
CA LYS A 172 -4.01 19.23 -12.54
C LYS A 172 -4.23 18.17 -13.61
N ASN A 173 -3.82 16.93 -13.35
CA ASN A 173 -3.92 15.82 -14.29
C ASN A 173 -5.35 15.26 -14.41
N SER A 174 -6.26 15.66 -13.51
CA SER A 174 -7.67 15.22 -13.47
C SER A 174 -8.63 16.16 -14.22
N LYS A 175 -8.11 17.17 -14.93
CA LYS A 175 -8.86 18.08 -15.81
C LYS A 175 -8.57 17.77 -17.26
#